data_de3f1b55f687d6c19a9b78262e192753
#
_entry.id   de3f1b55f687d6c19a9b78262e192753
#
_cell.length_a   1.000
_cell.length_b   1.000
_cell.length_c   1.000
_cell.angle_alpha   90.00
_cell.angle_beta   90.00
_cell.angle_gamma   90.00
#
_symmetry.space_group_name_H-M   'P 1'
#
loop_
_entity.id
_entity.type
_entity.pdbx_description
1 polymer ?
#
loop_
_entity_poly.entity_id
_entity_poly.type
_entity_poly.pdbx_seq_one_letter_code
_entity_poly.pdbx_strand_id
1 'polypeptide(L)'
;MGRSFSRPERMRMFLKQYIKEMSQLGVDSIGIVLLISFFIGAVICIQMKLNIQSPWMPRWVSGYTTREIMLLEFSSSIMCLILAGKVGSNIASELGTMRVTQQIDALDIMGVNSACYLVLPKILCLVTIMPFLVIFSSLMGIIGAYGTAFIGHILPPDDLTLGLQHSFNQWFVWMSIIKSLFFAFIISSVSSYFGYTVEGGSVEVGKASTDAVVCSSVLILFSDVFLTQLLS
;
A
#
# COMPACT_ATOMS: atom_id res chain seq x y z
N MET A 1 -3.21 -14.21 -17.46
CA MET A 1 -3.42 -12.77 -17.45
C MET A 1 -4.07 -12.17 -18.71
N GLY A 2 -3.79 -12.64 -19.93
CA GLY A 2 -4.41 -12.09 -21.16
C GLY A 2 -5.95 -12.16 -21.24
N ARG A 3 -6.58 -13.12 -20.58
CA ARG A 3 -8.05 -13.23 -20.52
C ARG A 3 -8.72 -12.26 -19.52
N SER A 4 -7.99 -11.69 -18.57
CA SER A 4 -8.52 -10.79 -17.56
C SER A 4 -8.84 -9.38 -18.10
N PHE A 5 -8.25 -8.98 -19.23
CA PHE A 5 -8.44 -7.66 -19.85
C PHE A 5 -9.49 -7.63 -20.98
N SER A 6 -10.34 -8.66 -21.11
CA SER A 6 -11.46 -8.61 -22.03
C SER A 6 -12.55 -7.67 -21.49
N ARG A 7 -13.35 -7.04 -22.40
CA ARG A 7 -14.39 -6.09 -22.00
C ARG A 7 -15.41 -6.76 -21.08
N PRO A 8 -15.78 -6.13 -19.94
CA PRO A 8 -16.81 -6.66 -19.05
C PRO A 8 -18.15 -6.70 -19.78
N GLU A 9 -18.78 -7.86 -19.81
CA GLU A 9 -20.05 -8.08 -20.53
C GLU A 9 -21.23 -7.27 -19.96
N ARG A 10 -21.19 -6.90 -18.66
CA ARG A 10 -22.23 -6.10 -17.98
C ARG A 10 -21.61 -5.06 -17.07
N MET A 11 -21.47 -3.83 -17.56
CA MET A 11 -20.88 -2.69 -16.82
C MET A 11 -21.51 -2.45 -15.44
N ARG A 12 -22.83 -2.63 -15.30
CA ARG A 12 -23.54 -2.42 -14.02
C ARG A 12 -23.13 -3.43 -12.94
N MET A 13 -22.89 -4.68 -13.30
CA MET A 13 -22.42 -5.71 -12.36
C MET A 13 -20.98 -5.46 -11.96
N PHE A 14 -20.15 -5.07 -12.92
CA PHE A 14 -18.76 -4.69 -12.69
C PHE A 14 -18.64 -3.52 -11.70
N LEU A 15 -19.40 -2.45 -11.88
CA LEU A 15 -19.41 -1.31 -10.98
C LEU A 15 -19.86 -1.69 -9.56
N LYS A 16 -20.87 -2.57 -9.43
CA LYS A 16 -21.32 -3.05 -8.13
C LYS A 16 -20.22 -3.84 -7.41
N GLN A 17 -19.51 -4.71 -8.13
CA GLN A 17 -18.38 -5.47 -7.60
C GLN A 17 -17.24 -4.54 -7.23
N TYR A 18 -16.89 -3.59 -8.09
CA TYR A 18 -15.84 -2.59 -7.84
C TYR A 18 -16.10 -1.78 -6.56
N ILE A 19 -17.33 -1.28 -6.34
CA ILE A 19 -17.69 -0.54 -5.12
C ILE A 19 -17.60 -1.43 -3.88
N LYS A 20 -18.00 -2.71 -3.98
CA LYS A 20 -17.86 -3.67 -2.89
C LYS A 20 -16.40 -3.90 -2.52
N GLU A 21 -15.54 -4.13 -3.51
CA GLU A 21 -14.09 -4.30 -3.31
C GLU A 21 -13.46 -3.03 -2.72
N MET A 22 -13.92 -1.85 -3.16
CA MET A 22 -13.47 -0.57 -2.63
C MET A 22 -13.72 -0.42 -1.12
N SER A 23 -14.87 -0.89 -0.65
CA SER A 23 -15.17 -0.92 0.79
C SER A 23 -14.30 -1.94 1.53
N GLN A 24 -14.23 -3.17 1.05
CA GLN A 24 -13.53 -4.26 1.73
C GLN A 24 -12.00 -4.12 1.74
N LEU A 25 -11.41 -3.75 0.61
CA LEU A 25 -9.95 -3.64 0.48
C LEU A 25 -9.42 -2.27 0.87
N GLY A 26 -10.19 -1.21 0.59
CA GLY A 26 -9.79 0.17 0.84
C GLY A 26 -10.20 0.66 2.22
N VAL A 27 -11.50 0.82 2.45
CA VAL A 27 -12.02 1.45 3.68
C VAL A 27 -11.60 0.68 4.92
N ASP A 28 -11.69 -0.65 4.90
CA ASP A 28 -11.27 -1.49 6.03
C ASP A 28 -9.75 -1.44 6.30
N SER A 29 -8.97 -0.90 5.35
CA SER A 29 -7.53 -0.72 5.53
C SER A 29 -7.14 0.65 6.06
N ILE A 30 -8.02 1.66 6.00
CA ILE A 30 -7.72 3.02 6.44
C ILE A 30 -7.31 3.04 7.92
N GLY A 31 -8.05 2.36 8.79
CA GLY A 31 -7.77 2.39 10.23
C GLY A 31 -6.36 1.91 10.59
N ILE A 32 -5.93 0.78 10.00
CA ILE A 32 -4.59 0.24 10.27
C ILE A 32 -3.49 1.13 9.66
N VAL A 33 -3.73 1.69 8.47
CA VAL A 33 -2.82 2.62 7.81
C VAL A 33 -2.58 3.85 8.66
N LEU A 34 -3.65 4.50 9.13
CA LEU A 34 -3.56 5.71 9.95
C LEU A 34 -2.84 5.44 11.28
N LEU A 35 -3.17 4.33 11.94
CA LEU A 35 -2.56 3.97 13.22
C LEU A 35 -1.06 3.71 13.07
N ILE A 36 -0.67 2.88 12.11
CA ILE A 36 0.74 2.55 11.88
C ILE A 36 1.52 3.80 11.48
N SER A 37 0.99 4.60 10.56
CA SER A 37 1.65 5.83 10.09
C SER A 37 1.87 6.84 11.20
N PHE A 38 0.90 7.00 12.11
CA PHE A 38 1.02 7.87 13.26
C PHE A 38 2.21 7.47 14.16
N PHE A 39 2.27 6.20 14.56
CA PHE A 39 3.34 5.74 15.45
C PHE A 39 4.71 5.77 14.78
N ILE A 40 4.79 5.43 13.50
CA ILE A 40 6.08 5.43 12.80
C ILE A 40 6.56 6.85 12.54
N GLY A 41 5.67 7.79 12.20
CA GLY A 41 6.03 9.21 12.10
C GLY A 41 6.60 9.74 13.42
N ALA A 42 5.99 9.33 14.54
CA ALA A 42 6.49 9.61 15.88
C ALA A 42 7.90 9.05 16.12
N VAL A 43 8.12 7.77 15.80
CA VAL A 43 9.41 7.09 15.97
C VAL A 43 10.50 7.70 15.10
N ILE A 44 10.20 7.97 13.82
CA ILE A 44 11.17 8.59 12.90
C ILE A 44 11.60 9.97 13.39
N CYS A 45 10.68 10.79 13.91
CA CYS A 45 10.99 12.10 14.45
C CYS A 45 11.96 12.01 15.66
N ILE A 46 11.70 11.07 16.57
CA ILE A 46 12.59 10.81 17.73
C ILE A 46 13.97 10.35 17.23
N GLN A 47 14.01 9.42 16.29
CA GLN A 47 15.22 8.83 15.79
C GLN A 47 16.09 9.86 15.03
N MET A 48 15.47 10.71 14.22
CA MET A 48 16.18 11.78 13.53
C MET A 48 16.77 12.79 14.48
N LYS A 49 16.08 13.17 15.57
CA LYS A 49 16.65 14.01 16.60
C LYS A 49 17.86 13.37 17.26
N LEU A 50 17.80 12.08 17.60
CA LEU A 50 18.92 11.37 18.24
C LEU A 50 20.13 11.26 17.31
N ASN A 51 19.90 11.08 16.00
CA ASN A 51 20.97 10.98 15.02
C ASN A 51 21.62 12.36 14.69
N ILE A 52 20.85 13.44 14.75
CA ILE A 52 21.30 14.80 14.42
C ILE A 52 21.57 15.58 15.73
N GLN A 53 22.51 15.10 16.54
CA GLN A 53 22.95 15.78 17.75
C GLN A 53 24.23 16.61 17.56
N SER A 54 24.72 16.73 16.32
CA SER A 54 25.94 17.48 16.04
C SER A 54 25.76 18.98 16.30
N PRO A 55 26.66 19.65 17.04
CA PRO A 55 26.58 21.09 17.30
C PRO A 55 26.62 21.96 16.03
N TRP A 56 27.11 21.39 14.93
CA TRP A 56 27.26 22.06 13.63
C TRP A 56 25.98 22.02 12.78
N MET A 57 25.01 21.18 13.12
CA MET A 57 23.75 21.06 12.35
C MET A 57 22.61 21.86 13.00
N PRO A 58 21.91 22.68 12.20
CA PRO A 58 20.71 23.38 12.68
C PRO A 58 19.61 22.39 13.11
N ARG A 59 18.87 22.69 14.18
CA ARG A 59 17.84 21.81 14.76
C ARG A 59 16.68 21.51 13.77
N TRP A 60 16.37 22.43 12.88
CA TRP A 60 15.32 22.23 11.86
C TRP A 60 15.61 21.10 10.88
N VAL A 61 16.86 20.68 10.70
CA VAL A 61 17.25 19.57 9.80
C VAL A 61 16.56 18.27 10.19
N SER A 62 16.29 18.03 11.47
CA SER A 62 15.57 16.84 11.92
C SER A 62 14.12 16.81 11.40
N GLY A 63 13.43 17.93 11.36
CA GLY A 63 12.10 18.05 10.77
C GLY A 63 12.12 17.83 9.25
N TYR A 64 13.11 18.42 8.57
CA TYR A 64 13.31 18.25 7.12
C TYR A 64 13.52 16.77 6.75
N THR A 65 14.46 16.10 7.40
CA THR A 65 14.77 14.67 7.14
C THR A 65 13.59 13.77 7.50
N THR A 66 12.86 14.05 8.58
CA THR A 66 11.64 13.31 8.93
C THR A 66 10.61 13.38 7.82
N ARG A 67 10.35 14.57 7.25
CA ARG A 67 9.42 14.73 6.12
C ARG A 67 9.89 13.94 4.91
N GLU A 68 11.15 14.04 4.53
CA GLU A 68 11.66 13.36 3.34
C GLU A 68 11.57 11.84 3.46
N ILE A 69 11.97 11.27 4.57
CA ILE A 69 11.84 9.84 4.83
C ILE A 69 10.38 9.40 4.81
N MET A 70 9.48 10.19 5.40
CA MET A 70 8.05 9.89 5.38
C MET A 70 7.46 9.91 3.98
N LEU A 71 7.80 10.91 3.15
CA LEU A 71 7.25 11.04 1.80
C LEU A 71 7.86 10.05 0.82
N LEU A 72 9.18 9.90 0.80
CA LEU A 72 9.89 9.13 -0.23
C LEU A 72 9.81 7.62 -0.01
N GLU A 73 9.97 7.17 1.23
CA GLU A 73 10.11 5.75 1.53
C GLU A 73 8.96 5.20 2.36
N PHE A 74 8.64 5.86 3.48
CA PHE A 74 7.75 5.25 4.44
C PHE A 74 6.33 5.13 3.91
N SER A 75 5.74 6.24 3.45
CA SER A 75 4.35 6.24 3.00
C SER A 75 4.13 5.46 1.71
N SER A 76 5.13 5.38 0.81
CA SER A 76 5.01 4.61 -0.43
C SER A 76 5.41 3.14 -0.24
N SER A 77 6.66 2.86 0.15
CA SER A 77 7.23 1.52 0.09
C SER A 77 6.84 0.68 1.29
N ILE A 78 7.07 1.17 2.52
CA ILE A 78 6.81 0.39 3.74
C ILE A 78 5.31 0.20 3.94
N MET A 79 4.47 1.23 3.69
CA MET A 79 3.03 1.06 3.77
C MET A 79 2.49 0.06 2.75
N CYS A 80 3.03 0.05 1.52
CA CYS A 80 2.63 -0.94 0.53
C CYS A 80 3.04 -2.36 0.92
N LEU A 81 4.17 -2.56 1.61
CA LEU A 81 4.55 -3.86 2.18
C LEU A 81 3.56 -4.35 3.24
N ILE A 82 3.14 -3.47 4.14
CA ILE A 82 2.13 -3.80 5.17
C ILE A 82 0.78 -4.13 4.52
N LEU A 83 0.39 -3.35 3.51
CA LEU A 83 -0.84 -3.59 2.77
C LEU A 83 -0.76 -4.86 1.89
N ALA A 84 0.42 -5.23 1.38
CA ALA A 84 0.61 -6.51 0.73
C ALA A 84 0.30 -7.68 1.67
N GLY A 85 0.71 -7.58 2.94
CA GLY A 85 0.34 -8.54 3.98
C GLY A 85 -1.16 -8.61 4.23
N LYS A 86 -1.84 -7.49 4.42
CA LYS A 86 -3.28 -7.46 4.73
C LYS A 86 -4.15 -7.71 3.49
N VAL A 87 -3.97 -6.88 2.48
CA VAL A 87 -4.84 -6.87 1.28
C VAL A 87 -4.47 -8.00 0.34
N GLY A 88 -3.17 -8.26 0.16
CA GLY A 88 -2.69 -9.35 -0.68
C GLY A 88 -3.11 -10.71 -0.17
N SER A 89 -2.98 -10.97 1.13
CA SER A 89 -3.44 -12.22 1.74
C SER A 89 -4.96 -12.37 1.63
N ASN A 90 -5.72 -11.30 1.83
CA ASN A 90 -7.18 -11.32 1.72
C ASN A 90 -7.64 -11.69 0.29
N ILE A 91 -7.05 -11.06 -0.73
CA ILE A 91 -7.34 -11.35 -2.14
C ILE A 91 -7.03 -12.82 -2.47
N ALA A 92 -5.83 -13.29 -2.08
CA ALA A 92 -5.40 -14.66 -2.37
C ALA A 92 -6.28 -15.69 -1.64
N SER A 93 -6.65 -15.43 -0.39
CA SER A 93 -7.53 -16.29 0.40
C SER A 93 -8.95 -16.32 -0.15
N GLU A 94 -9.53 -15.18 -0.53
CA GLU A 94 -10.87 -15.10 -1.09
C GLU A 94 -10.97 -15.85 -2.42
N LEU A 95 -10.06 -15.56 -3.37
CA LEU A 95 -10.04 -16.25 -4.67
C LEU A 95 -9.71 -17.74 -4.52
N GLY A 96 -8.78 -18.09 -3.62
CA GLY A 96 -8.45 -19.47 -3.32
C GLY A 96 -9.64 -20.25 -2.75
N THR A 97 -10.40 -19.64 -1.85
CA THR A 97 -11.64 -20.24 -1.33
C THR A 97 -12.67 -20.45 -2.44
N MET A 98 -12.85 -19.45 -3.31
CA MET A 98 -13.77 -19.57 -4.45
C MET A 98 -13.31 -20.66 -5.45
N ARG A 99 -12.01 -20.89 -5.57
CA ARG A 99 -11.44 -21.96 -6.42
C ARG A 99 -11.72 -23.33 -5.83
N VAL A 100 -11.39 -23.53 -4.55
CA VAL A 100 -11.59 -24.82 -3.85
C VAL A 100 -13.08 -25.21 -3.76
N THR A 101 -13.96 -24.23 -3.61
CA THR A 101 -15.42 -24.45 -3.59
C THR A 101 -16.06 -24.54 -4.99
N GLN A 102 -15.24 -24.57 -6.05
CA GLN A 102 -15.67 -24.70 -7.45
C GLN A 102 -16.58 -23.55 -7.94
N GLN A 103 -16.62 -22.43 -7.25
CA GLN A 103 -17.39 -21.26 -7.66
C GLN A 103 -16.83 -20.63 -8.96
N ILE A 104 -15.52 -20.67 -9.15
CA ILE A 104 -14.88 -20.19 -10.37
C ILE A 104 -15.25 -21.06 -11.56
N ASP A 105 -15.26 -22.38 -11.40
CA ASP A 105 -15.63 -23.34 -12.45
C ASP A 105 -17.12 -23.20 -12.81
N ALA A 106 -17.98 -22.95 -11.81
CA ALA A 106 -19.40 -22.67 -12.05
C ALA A 106 -19.60 -21.40 -12.90
N LEU A 107 -18.82 -20.34 -12.68
CA LEU A 107 -18.85 -19.12 -13.49
C LEU A 107 -18.44 -19.41 -14.95
N ASP A 108 -17.39 -20.20 -15.15
CA ASP A 108 -16.89 -20.56 -16.47
C ASP A 108 -17.92 -21.42 -17.25
N ILE A 109 -18.61 -22.36 -16.57
CA ILE A 109 -19.69 -23.17 -17.17
C ILE A 109 -20.88 -22.28 -17.59
N MET A 110 -21.17 -21.23 -16.83
CA MET A 110 -22.22 -20.24 -17.18
C MET A 110 -21.81 -19.30 -18.33
N GLY A 111 -20.61 -19.49 -18.92
CA GLY A 111 -20.11 -18.66 -20.02
C GLY A 111 -19.55 -17.30 -19.62
N VAL A 112 -19.43 -17.03 -18.32
CA VAL A 112 -18.83 -15.79 -17.80
C VAL A 112 -17.32 -15.97 -17.70
N ASN A 113 -16.55 -15.03 -18.23
CA ASN A 113 -15.09 -15.02 -18.04
C ASN A 113 -14.77 -14.71 -16.57
N SER A 114 -14.54 -15.76 -15.78
CA SER A 114 -14.28 -15.68 -14.32
C SER A 114 -13.08 -14.80 -13.98
N ALA A 115 -12.00 -14.87 -14.77
CA ALA A 115 -10.81 -14.06 -14.56
C ALA A 115 -11.09 -12.54 -14.73
N CYS A 116 -11.87 -12.16 -15.74
CA CYS A 116 -12.26 -10.76 -15.96
C CYS A 116 -13.25 -10.28 -14.88
N TYR A 117 -14.15 -11.14 -14.45
CA TYR A 117 -15.18 -10.79 -13.47
C TYR A 117 -14.65 -10.65 -12.04
N LEU A 118 -13.70 -11.49 -11.63
CA LEU A 118 -13.18 -11.54 -10.26
C LEU A 118 -11.89 -10.73 -10.08
N VAL A 119 -10.94 -10.82 -11.03
CA VAL A 119 -9.60 -10.25 -10.87
C VAL A 119 -9.56 -8.78 -11.27
N LEU A 120 -10.19 -8.40 -12.39
CA LEU A 120 -10.12 -7.03 -12.90
C LEU A 120 -10.66 -5.97 -11.91
N PRO A 121 -11.81 -6.16 -11.25
CA PRO A 121 -12.31 -5.18 -10.26
C PRO A 121 -11.34 -5.01 -9.09
N LYS A 122 -10.68 -6.08 -8.63
CA LYS A 122 -9.70 -6.04 -7.53
C LYS A 122 -8.45 -5.25 -7.92
N ILE A 123 -7.93 -5.47 -9.13
CA ILE A 123 -6.77 -4.71 -9.65
C ILE A 123 -7.11 -3.22 -9.74
N LEU A 124 -8.21 -2.87 -10.41
CA LEU A 124 -8.61 -1.47 -10.58
C LEU A 124 -8.91 -0.80 -9.25
N CYS A 125 -9.54 -1.51 -8.32
CA CYS A 125 -9.83 -1.01 -6.99
C CYS A 125 -8.54 -0.65 -6.24
N LEU A 126 -7.56 -1.55 -6.19
CA LEU A 126 -6.29 -1.29 -5.51
C LEU A 126 -5.51 -0.16 -6.17
N VAL A 127 -5.42 -0.14 -7.48
CA VAL A 127 -4.73 0.93 -8.21
C VAL A 127 -5.35 2.30 -7.96
N THR A 128 -6.66 2.38 -7.77
CA THR A 128 -7.33 3.66 -7.47
C THR A 128 -7.26 4.06 -6.00
N ILE A 129 -7.31 3.12 -5.07
CA ILE A 129 -7.35 3.40 -3.61
C ILE A 129 -5.96 3.62 -3.02
N MET A 130 -4.94 2.89 -3.49
CA MET A 130 -3.58 2.98 -2.91
C MET A 130 -2.99 4.38 -2.88
N PRO A 131 -3.09 5.22 -3.93
CA PRO A 131 -2.60 6.59 -3.86
C PRO A 131 -3.23 7.41 -2.73
N PHE A 132 -4.52 7.23 -2.49
CA PHE A 132 -5.22 7.92 -1.39
C PHE A 132 -4.71 7.43 -0.02
N LEU A 133 -4.52 6.12 0.15
CA LEU A 133 -3.97 5.55 1.39
C LEU A 133 -2.55 6.06 1.66
N VAL A 134 -1.73 6.21 0.63
CA VAL A 134 -0.37 6.77 0.75
C VAL A 134 -0.40 8.24 1.17
N ILE A 135 -1.30 9.05 0.60
CA ILE A 135 -1.48 10.45 1.02
C ILE A 135 -1.95 10.52 2.48
N PHE A 136 -2.92 9.72 2.88
CA PHE A 136 -3.37 9.66 4.27
C PHE A 136 -2.26 9.19 5.22
N SER A 137 -1.45 8.22 4.79
CA SER A 137 -0.29 7.74 5.53
C SER A 137 0.73 8.85 5.78
N SER A 138 1.08 9.60 4.75
CA SER A 138 2.05 10.71 4.87
C SER A 138 1.54 11.83 5.79
N LEU A 139 0.27 12.19 5.69
CA LEU A 139 -0.35 13.19 6.56
C LEU A 139 -0.36 12.73 8.03
N MET A 140 -0.79 11.49 8.30
CA MET A 140 -0.83 10.95 9.66
C MET A 140 0.58 10.76 10.25
N GLY A 141 1.56 10.42 9.44
CA GLY A 141 2.95 10.35 9.89
C GLY A 141 3.50 11.72 10.32
N ILE A 142 3.19 12.77 9.58
CA ILE A 142 3.54 14.15 9.98
C ILE A 142 2.81 14.55 11.28
N ILE A 143 1.54 14.21 11.42
CA ILE A 143 0.78 14.45 12.67
C ILE A 143 1.42 13.69 13.84
N GLY A 144 1.86 12.44 13.62
CA GLY A 144 2.60 11.66 14.61
C GLY A 144 3.91 12.31 15.04
N ALA A 145 4.66 12.88 14.09
CA ALA A 145 5.87 13.66 14.39
C ALA A 145 5.57 14.90 15.24
N TYR A 146 4.49 15.62 14.94
CA TYR A 146 4.04 16.73 15.80
C TYR A 146 3.61 16.26 17.19
N GLY A 147 2.96 15.10 17.28
CA GLY A 147 2.57 14.52 18.57
C GLY A 147 3.78 14.32 19.50
N THR A 148 4.91 13.85 18.97
CA THR A 148 6.14 13.68 19.75
C THR A 148 6.81 15.02 20.13
N ALA A 149 6.71 16.03 19.27
CA ALA A 149 7.24 17.34 19.58
C ALA A 149 6.47 17.99 20.75
N PHE A 150 5.14 17.88 20.75
CA PHE A 150 4.28 18.46 21.79
C PHE A 150 4.31 17.66 23.11
N ILE A 151 4.13 16.35 23.07
CA ILE A 151 3.99 15.50 24.26
C ILE A 151 5.36 15.17 24.86
N GLY A 152 6.34 14.88 24.01
CA GLY A 152 7.66 14.47 24.44
C GLY A 152 8.62 15.61 24.74
N HIS A 153 8.27 16.86 24.45
CA HIS A 153 9.20 18.01 24.50
C HIS A 153 10.56 17.73 23.86
N ILE A 154 10.56 16.84 22.89
CA ILE A 154 11.76 16.29 22.29
C ILE A 154 12.40 17.31 21.33
N LEU A 155 11.57 18.01 20.57
CA LEU A 155 11.94 19.08 19.64
C LEU A 155 11.04 20.29 19.89
N PRO A 156 11.56 21.51 19.82
CA PRO A 156 10.69 22.69 19.76
C PRO A 156 9.75 22.60 18.53
N PRO A 157 8.45 22.81 18.70
CA PRO A 157 7.51 22.72 17.57
C PRO A 157 7.84 23.71 16.45
N ASP A 158 8.47 24.83 16.77
CA ASP A 158 8.91 25.83 15.80
C ASP A 158 10.03 25.30 14.89
N ASP A 159 11.01 24.58 15.45
CA ASP A 159 12.08 23.96 14.67
C ASP A 159 11.55 22.84 13.76
N LEU A 160 10.53 22.09 14.23
CA LEU A 160 9.87 21.07 13.41
C LEU A 160 9.10 21.72 12.24
N THR A 161 8.33 22.80 12.51
CA THR A 161 7.58 23.50 11.45
C THR A 161 8.49 24.11 10.40
N LEU A 162 9.59 24.74 10.82
CA LEU A 162 10.60 25.28 9.92
C LEU A 162 11.20 24.16 9.06
N GLY A 163 11.53 23.00 9.64
CA GLY A 163 12.06 21.88 8.91
C GLY A 163 11.08 21.29 7.89
N LEU A 164 9.80 21.16 8.28
CA LEU A 164 8.76 20.64 7.39
C LEU A 164 8.48 21.57 6.19
N GLN A 165 8.62 22.88 6.39
CA GLN A 165 8.37 23.87 5.32
C GLN A 165 9.61 24.17 4.48
N HIS A 166 10.81 23.93 5.02
CA HIS A 166 12.07 24.25 4.35
C HIS A 166 12.23 23.44 3.06
N SER A 167 12.44 24.12 1.94
CA SER A 167 12.73 23.53 0.63
C SER A 167 11.76 22.41 0.23
N PHE A 168 10.44 22.67 0.37
CA PHE A 168 9.43 21.69 -0.02
C PHE A 168 9.49 21.42 -1.53
N ASN A 169 9.80 20.16 -1.92
CA ASN A 169 9.79 19.73 -3.29
C ASN A 169 8.52 18.93 -3.60
N GLN A 170 7.65 19.52 -4.43
CA GLN A 170 6.40 18.88 -4.83
C GLN A 170 6.62 17.57 -5.60
N TRP A 171 7.78 17.42 -6.24
CA TRP A 171 8.13 16.20 -6.97
C TRP A 171 8.13 14.94 -6.09
N PHE A 172 8.52 15.05 -4.83
CA PHE A 172 8.53 13.90 -3.91
C PHE A 172 7.15 13.33 -3.64
N VAL A 173 6.12 14.17 -3.61
CA VAL A 173 4.73 13.72 -3.50
C VAL A 173 4.30 12.96 -4.76
N TRP A 174 4.68 13.46 -5.94
CA TRP A 174 4.38 12.77 -7.20
C TRP A 174 5.12 11.43 -7.30
N MET A 175 6.38 11.37 -6.87
CA MET A 175 7.13 10.12 -6.81
C MET A 175 6.42 9.07 -5.95
N SER A 176 5.96 9.43 -4.74
CA SER A 176 5.25 8.50 -3.85
C SER A 176 3.94 8.00 -4.46
N ILE A 177 3.20 8.86 -5.17
CA ILE A 177 1.97 8.47 -5.88
C ILE A 177 2.28 7.51 -7.02
N ILE A 178 3.28 7.80 -7.85
CA ILE A 178 3.67 6.92 -8.96
C ILE A 178 4.11 5.55 -8.44
N LYS A 179 4.98 5.50 -7.43
CA LYS A 179 5.40 4.27 -6.77
C LYS A 179 4.19 3.46 -6.27
N SER A 180 3.24 4.12 -5.60
CA SER A 180 2.06 3.45 -5.06
C SER A 180 1.18 2.80 -6.12
N LEU A 181 1.05 3.40 -7.31
CA LEU A 181 0.32 2.81 -8.44
C LEU A 181 0.96 1.51 -8.93
N PHE A 182 2.29 1.50 -9.09
CA PHE A 182 3.03 0.30 -9.48
C PHE A 182 2.91 -0.80 -8.43
N PHE A 183 3.07 -0.46 -7.15
CA PHE A 183 2.97 -1.44 -6.06
C PHE A 183 1.56 -2.00 -5.92
N ALA A 184 0.53 -1.17 -6.08
CA ALA A 184 -0.87 -1.62 -6.10
C ALA A 184 -1.11 -2.66 -7.20
N PHE A 185 -0.57 -2.41 -8.39
CA PHE A 185 -0.67 -3.35 -9.51
C PHE A 185 0.08 -4.67 -9.22
N ILE A 186 1.27 -4.61 -8.63
CA ILE A 186 2.04 -5.80 -8.25
C ILE A 186 1.26 -6.62 -7.21
N ILE A 187 0.81 -5.98 -6.10
CA ILE A 187 0.08 -6.68 -5.04
C ILE A 187 -1.16 -7.37 -5.61
N SER A 188 -1.99 -6.65 -6.35
CA SER A 188 -3.25 -7.17 -6.86
C SER A 188 -3.05 -8.28 -7.88
N SER A 189 -2.06 -8.15 -8.78
CA SER A 189 -1.78 -9.14 -9.82
C SER A 189 -1.23 -10.44 -9.24
N VAL A 190 -0.23 -10.33 -8.36
CA VAL A 190 0.42 -11.49 -7.74
C VAL A 190 -0.56 -12.23 -6.83
N SER A 191 -1.26 -11.51 -5.94
CA SER A 191 -2.21 -12.13 -5.02
C SER A 191 -3.38 -12.79 -5.75
N SER A 192 -3.87 -12.17 -6.82
CA SER A 192 -4.91 -12.77 -7.65
C SER A 192 -4.40 -14.01 -8.40
N TYR A 193 -3.16 -14.03 -8.85
CA TYR A 193 -2.58 -15.19 -9.51
C TYR A 193 -2.49 -16.38 -8.55
N PHE A 194 -1.89 -16.20 -7.38
CA PHE A 194 -1.79 -17.27 -6.39
C PHE A 194 -3.16 -17.78 -5.95
N GLY A 195 -4.11 -16.89 -5.65
CA GLY A 195 -5.46 -17.29 -5.25
C GLY A 195 -6.21 -18.04 -6.35
N TYR A 196 -6.11 -17.59 -7.60
CA TYR A 196 -6.82 -18.21 -8.73
C TYR A 196 -6.28 -19.59 -9.12
N THR A 197 -4.98 -19.85 -8.88
CA THR A 197 -4.29 -21.10 -9.27
C THR A 197 -4.20 -22.11 -8.14
N VAL A 198 -4.86 -21.89 -7.00
CA VAL A 198 -4.88 -22.85 -5.89
C VAL A 198 -5.51 -24.17 -6.33
N GLU A 199 -4.85 -25.28 -6.01
CA GLU A 199 -5.35 -26.63 -6.19
C GLU A 199 -5.28 -27.36 -4.82
N GLY A 200 -6.38 -28.02 -4.43
CA GLY A 200 -6.45 -28.79 -3.18
C GLY A 200 -7.53 -28.29 -2.21
N GLY A 201 -7.19 -28.19 -0.94
CA GLY A 201 -8.14 -27.87 0.13
C GLY A 201 -7.86 -26.52 0.84
N SER A 202 -8.44 -26.33 1.99
CA SER A 202 -8.30 -25.10 2.78
C SER A 202 -6.87 -24.83 3.27
N VAL A 203 -6.06 -25.86 3.46
CA VAL A 203 -4.66 -25.73 3.87
C VAL A 203 -3.83 -25.11 2.75
N GLU A 204 -4.08 -25.53 1.52
CA GLU A 204 -3.40 -25.02 0.33
C GLU A 204 -3.77 -23.56 0.05
N VAL A 205 -5.01 -23.14 0.37
CA VAL A 205 -5.43 -21.73 0.33
C VAL A 205 -4.61 -20.89 1.31
N GLY A 206 -4.35 -21.39 2.51
CA GLY A 206 -3.50 -20.71 3.50
C GLY A 206 -2.05 -20.55 3.01
N LYS A 207 -1.48 -21.60 2.41
CA LYS A 207 -0.14 -21.55 1.80
C LYS A 207 -0.07 -20.56 0.65
N ALA A 208 -1.01 -20.63 -0.29
CA ALA A 208 -1.08 -19.72 -1.42
C ALA A 208 -1.20 -18.25 -0.97
N SER A 209 -1.95 -17.99 0.10
CA SER A 209 -2.05 -16.66 0.71
C SER A 209 -0.69 -16.18 1.24
N THR A 210 0.06 -17.04 1.93
CA THR A 210 1.40 -16.70 2.43
C THR A 210 2.39 -16.51 1.28
N ASP A 211 2.39 -17.39 0.30
CA ASP A 211 3.28 -17.31 -0.88
C ASP A 211 3.00 -16.05 -1.70
N ALA A 212 1.73 -15.65 -1.82
CA ALA A 212 1.33 -14.41 -2.46
C ALA A 212 1.92 -13.18 -1.76
N VAL A 213 1.87 -13.13 -0.43
CA VAL A 213 2.45 -12.04 0.37
C VAL A 213 3.97 -11.99 0.20
N VAL A 214 4.64 -13.12 0.32
CA VAL A 214 6.10 -13.19 0.19
C VAL A 214 6.53 -12.76 -1.23
N CYS A 215 5.91 -13.31 -2.26
CA CYS A 215 6.25 -13.00 -3.64
C CYS A 215 5.97 -11.52 -3.97
N SER A 216 4.83 -10.98 -3.56
CA SER A 216 4.50 -9.56 -3.78
C SER A 216 5.46 -8.64 -3.02
N SER A 217 5.84 -8.98 -1.79
CA SER A 217 6.80 -8.20 -0.99
C SER A 217 8.18 -8.13 -1.63
N VAL A 218 8.68 -9.27 -2.13
CA VAL A 218 9.97 -9.32 -2.84
C VAL A 218 9.93 -8.47 -4.13
N LEU A 219 8.85 -8.57 -4.89
CA LEU A 219 8.68 -7.79 -6.12
C LEU A 219 8.53 -6.29 -5.82
N ILE A 220 7.87 -5.91 -4.73
CA ILE A 220 7.77 -4.50 -4.28
C ILE A 220 9.16 -3.97 -3.97
N LEU A 221 9.96 -4.68 -3.15
CA LEU A 221 11.31 -4.24 -2.78
C LEU A 221 12.22 -4.09 -4.00
N PHE A 222 12.17 -5.05 -4.92
CA PHE A 222 12.93 -4.97 -6.16
C PHE A 222 12.50 -3.78 -7.04
N SER A 223 11.19 -3.60 -7.19
CA SER A 223 10.62 -2.50 -7.98
C SER A 223 10.88 -1.15 -7.33
N ASP A 224 10.93 -1.08 -5.98
CA ASP A 224 11.19 0.15 -5.25
C ASP A 224 12.59 0.70 -5.55
N VAL A 225 13.62 -0.15 -5.49
CA VAL A 225 14.99 0.25 -5.85
C VAL A 225 15.05 0.76 -7.29
N PHE A 226 14.41 0.05 -8.22
CA PHE A 226 14.40 0.44 -9.63
C PHE A 226 13.65 1.76 -9.88
N LEU A 227 12.45 1.90 -9.28
CA LEU A 227 11.64 3.11 -9.43
C LEU A 227 12.30 4.33 -8.75
N THR A 228 12.93 4.14 -7.59
CA THR A 228 13.65 5.22 -6.90
C THR A 228 14.78 5.72 -7.77
N GLN A 229 15.57 4.84 -8.37
CA GLN A 229 16.68 5.22 -9.24
C GLN A 229 16.21 5.88 -10.56
N LEU A 230 15.05 5.45 -11.08
CA LEU A 230 14.50 6.01 -12.33
C LEU A 230 13.91 7.40 -12.11
N LEU A 231 13.31 7.67 -10.95
CA LEU A 231 12.58 8.90 -10.65
C LEU A 231 13.43 9.95 -9.91
N SER A 232 14.55 9.54 -9.33
CA SER A 232 15.53 10.41 -8.68
C SER A 232 16.37 11.13 -9.72
#